data_e240c5cf30c8fda26a453a416ee24236
#
_entry.id   e240c5cf30c8fda26a453a416ee24236
#
_cell.length_a   1.000
_cell.length_b   1.000
_cell.length_c   1.000
_cell.angle_alpha   90.00
_cell.angle_beta   90.00
_cell.angle_gamma   90.00
#
_symmetry.space_group_name_H-M   'P 1'
#
loop_
_entity.id
_entity.type
_entity.pdbx_description
1 polymer ?
#
loop_
_entity_poly.entity_id
_entity_poly.type
_entity_poly.pdbx_seq_one_letter_code
_entity_poly.pdbx_strand_id
1 'polypeptide(L)'
;MCVFCEIVNGNIPSTKVYEDDMMLAFKDLNPVAPVHILCVPKEHIDCVNDINTDNSKYVAHIFEKMPEIAKSQGITSYRIINNCGTDAGQTVMHLHFHLIGGTELGEGLI
;
A
#
# COMPACT_ATOMS: atom_id res chain seq x y z
N MET A 1 -1.76 3.93 -18.97
CA MET A 1 -0.62 3.31 -18.27
C MET A 1 -0.84 3.36 -16.77
N CYS A 2 -0.62 2.26 -16.08
CA CYS A 2 -0.70 2.25 -14.61
C CYS A 2 0.71 2.41 -14.04
N VAL A 3 0.94 3.48 -13.30
CA VAL A 3 2.25 3.78 -12.73
C VAL A 3 2.69 2.71 -11.72
N PHE A 4 1.75 2.15 -10.95
CA PHE A 4 2.10 1.08 -10.00
C PHE A 4 2.37 -0.25 -10.71
N CYS A 5 1.69 -0.55 -11.80
CA CYS A 5 2.04 -1.70 -12.63
C CYS A 5 3.47 -1.55 -13.18
N GLU A 6 3.85 -0.35 -13.59
CA GLU A 6 5.20 -0.06 -14.07
C GLU A 6 6.24 -0.23 -12.97
N ILE A 7 5.90 0.15 -11.73
CA ILE A 7 6.78 -0.06 -10.57
C ILE A 7 6.92 -1.56 -10.27
N VAL A 8 5.80 -2.28 -10.29
CA VAL A 8 5.79 -3.74 -10.08
C VAL A 8 6.66 -4.45 -11.12
N ASN A 9 6.59 -4.01 -12.36
CA ASN A 9 7.35 -4.60 -13.47
C ASN A 9 8.80 -4.13 -13.55
N GLY A 10 9.21 -3.22 -12.66
CA GLY A 10 10.59 -2.72 -12.60
C GLY A 10 10.92 -1.66 -13.64
N ASN A 11 9.92 -1.13 -14.35
CA ASN A 11 10.12 -0.10 -15.39
C ASN A 11 10.26 1.30 -14.82
N ILE A 12 9.73 1.53 -13.60
CA ILE A 12 9.87 2.77 -12.85
C ILE A 12 10.56 2.41 -11.53
N PRO A 13 11.65 3.10 -11.14
CA PRO A 13 12.34 2.78 -9.91
C PRO A 13 11.52 3.13 -8.67
N SER A 14 11.73 2.38 -7.60
CA SER A 14 11.10 2.61 -6.30
C SER A 14 12.04 2.11 -5.21
N THR A 15 11.83 2.59 -3.98
CA THR A 15 12.56 2.08 -2.82
C THR A 15 11.73 0.97 -2.20
N LYS A 16 12.02 -0.26 -2.58
CA LYS A 16 11.30 -1.45 -2.11
C LYS A 16 11.66 -1.76 -0.66
N VAL A 17 10.66 -2.12 0.14
CA VAL A 17 10.88 -2.58 1.51
C VAL A 17 10.45 -4.03 1.70
N TYR A 18 9.60 -4.55 0.81
CA TYR A 18 9.18 -5.95 0.80
C TYR A 18 8.65 -6.32 -0.58
N GLU A 19 8.91 -7.54 -1.00
CA GLU A 19 8.40 -8.04 -2.27
C GLU A 19 8.27 -9.56 -2.22
N ASP A 20 7.17 -10.09 -2.76
CA ASP A 20 7.00 -11.51 -3.02
C ASP A 20 6.20 -11.70 -4.32
N ASP A 21 5.73 -12.91 -4.59
CA ASP A 21 5.00 -13.21 -5.84
C ASP A 21 3.66 -12.48 -5.94
N MET A 22 3.06 -12.07 -4.83
CA MET A 22 1.72 -11.52 -4.78
C MET A 22 1.69 -10.01 -4.53
N MET A 23 2.71 -9.46 -3.90
CA MET A 23 2.68 -8.05 -3.50
C MET A 23 4.04 -7.38 -3.57
N LEU A 24 4.00 -6.06 -3.62
CA LEU A 24 5.16 -5.19 -3.48
C LEU A 24 4.84 -4.12 -2.45
N ALA A 25 5.80 -3.80 -1.59
CA ALA A 25 5.71 -2.68 -0.67
C ALA A 25 6.90 -1.77 -0.92
N PHE A 26 6.64 -0.46 -1.08
CA PHE A 26 7.67 0.52 -1.38
C PHE A 26 7.37 1.85 -0.70
N LYS A 27 8.41 2.66 -0.51
CA LYS A 27 8.27 3.96 0.16
C LYS A 27 7.52 4.95 -0.71
N ASP A 28 6.59 5.70 -0.11
CA ASP A 28 5.92 6.81 -0.77
C ASP A 28 6.96 7.94 -1.00
N LEU A 29 6.94 8.53 -2.20
CA LEU A 29 7.85 9.62 -2.55
C LEU A 29 7.52 10.92 -1.82
N ASN A 30 6.27 11.07 -1.37
CA ASN A 30 5.81 12.25 -0.65
C ASN A 30 5.26 11.82 0.72
N PRO A 31 6.15 11.35 1.63
CA PRO A 31 5.70 10.78 2.89
C PRO A 31 5.04 11.81 3.78
N VAL A 32 3.96 11.38 4.46
CA VAL A 32 3.25 12.23 5.43
C VAL A 32 3.69 11.93 6.86
N ALA A 33 4.55 10.93 7.04
CA ALA A 33 5.09 10.53 8.34
C ALA A 33 6.46 9.88 8.13
N PRO A 34 7.27 9.68 9.19
CA PRO A 34 8.59 9.05 9.06
C PRO A 34 8.54 7.67 8.39
N VAL A 35 7.47 6.90 8.62
CA VAL A 35 7.23 5.66 7.90
C VAL A 35 5.95 5.85 7.09
N HIS A 36 6.06 5.77 5.78
CA HIS A 36 4.93 5.85 4.86
C HIS A 36 5.21 4.90 3.70
N ILE A 37 4.61 3.72 3.78
CA ILE A 37 4.80 2.63 2.83
C ILE A 37 3.53 2.44 2.02
N LEU A 38 3.67 2.16 0.74
CA LEU A 38 2.56 1.77 -0.13
C LEU A 38 2.63 0.27 -0.33
N CYS A 39 1.56 -0.44 0.02
CA CYS A 39 1.43 -1.88 -0.16
C CYS A 39 0.47 -2.12 -1.31
N VAL A 40 0.93 -2.78 -2.37
CA VAL A 40 0.15 -2.98 -3.58
C VAL A 40 0.13 -4.46 -4.00
N PRO A 41 -0.99 -4.95 -4.54
CA PRO A 41 -0.99 -6.28 -5.16
C PRO A 41 -0.24 -6.21 -6.49
N LYS A 42 0.43 -7.30 -6.87
CA LYS A 42 1.09 -7.38 -8.18
C LYS A 42 0.08 -7.52 -9.31
N GLU A 43 -1.08 -8.16 -9.03
CA GLU A 43 -2.17 -8.14 -9.98
C GLU A 43 -2.86 -6.78 -9.96
N HIS A 44 -3.19 -6.24 -11.11
CA HIS A 44 -3.88 -4.95 -11.20
C HIS A 44 -5.33 -5.09 -10.77
N ILE A 45 -5.70 -4.37 -9.71
CA ILE A 45 -7.08 -4.21 -9.22
C ILE A 45 -7.25 -2.70 -9.08
N ASP A 46 -8.29 -2.12 -9.68
CA ASP A 46 -8.42 -0.66 -9.69
C ASP A 46 -8.65 -0.07 -8.29
N CYS A 47 -9.62 -0.61 -7.57
CA CYS A 47 -9.99 -0.10 -6.25
C CYS A 47 -10.74 -1.18 -5.44
N VAL A 48 -11.13 -0.84 -4.22
CA VAL A 48 -11.87 -1.77 -3.33
C VAL A 48 -13.16 -2.28 -3.97
N ASN A 49 -13.82 -1.47 -4.80
CA ASN A 49 -15.07 -1.87 -5.45
C ASN A 49 -14.87 -3.05 -6.42
N ASP A 50 -13.65 -3.31 -6.85
CA ASP A 50 -13.33 -4.37 -7.79
C ASP A 50 -12.79 -5.63 -7.11
N ILE A 51 -12.77 -5.66 -5.77
CA ILE A 51 -12.40 -6.86 -5.01
C ILE A 51 -13.53 -7.87 -5.09
N ASN A 52 -13.18 -9.13 -5.36
CA ASN A 52 -14.13 -10.23 -5.48
C ASN A 52 -13.54 -11.52 -4.91
N THR A 53 -14.25 -12.63 -5.01
CA THR A 53 -13.80 -13.90 -4.45
C THR A 53 -12.57 -14.47 -5.15
N ASP A 54 -12.30 -14.04 -6.38
CA ASP A 54 -11.13 -14.54 -7.13
C ASP A 54 -9.86 -13.78 -6.79
N ASN A 55 -9.96 -12.49 -6.44
CA ASN A 55 -8.79 -11.64 -6.17
C ASN A 55 -8.62 -11.21 -4.72
N SER A 56 -9.58 -11.47 -3.84
CA SER A 56 -9.48 -11.09 -2.42
C SER A 56 -8.27 -11.73 -1.72
N LYS A 57 -7.73 -12.80 -2.26
CA LYS A 57 -6.51 -13.43 -1.74
C LYS A 57 -5.32 -12.46 -1.71
N TYR A 58 -5.24 -11.52 -2.66
CA TYR A 58 -4.19 -10.50 -2.67
C TYR A 58 -4.33 -9.54 -1.49
N VAL A 59 -5.57 -9.18 -1.15
CA VAL A 59 -5.86 -8.29 -0.01
C VAL A 59 -5.51 -8.99 1.30
N ALA A 60 -5.95 -10.23 1.46
CA ALA A 60 -5.62 -11.04 2.63
C ALA A 60 -4.11 -11.16 2.81
N HIS A 61 -3.40 -11.45 1.71
CA HIS A 61 -1.94 -11.59 1.73
C HIS A 61 -1.25 -10.29 2.17
N ILE A 62 -1.68 -9.15 1.63
CA ILE A 62 -1.14 -7.85 2.01
C ILE A 62 -1.31 -7.62 3.52
N PHE A 63 -2.52 -7.85 4.05
CA PHE A 63 -2.78 -7.64 5.47
C PHE A 63 -2.01 -8.62 6.36
N GLU A 64 -1.78 -9.84 5.90
CA GLU A 64 -0.96 -10.81 6.63
C GLU A 64 0.52 -10.36 6.71
N LYS A 65 1.02 -9.64 5.71
CA LYS A 65 2.40 -9.18 5.64
C LYS A 65 2.64 -7.82 6.28
N MET A 66 1.60 -7.01 6.45
CA MET A 66 1.77 -5.67 7.04
C MET A 66 2.46 -5.63 8.40
N PRO A 67 2.15 -6.53 9.36
CA PRO A 67 2.88 -6.52 10.63
C PRO A 67 4.39 -6.74 10.46
N GLU A 68 4.79 -7.63 9.56
CA GLU A 68 6.21 -7.88 9.29
C GLU A 68 6.87 -6.68 8.63
N ILE A 69 6.17 -6.05 7.68
CA ILE A 69 6.66 -4.87 6.97
C ILE A 69 6.85 -3.72 7.97
N ALA A 70 5.86 -3.48 8.84
CA ALA A 70 5.94 -2.45 9.88
C ALA A 70 7.13 -2.71 10.80
N LYS A 71 7.30 -3.94 11.26
CA LYS A 71 8.40 -4.33 12.13
C LYS A 71 9.75 -4.09 11.46
N SER A 72 9.87 -4.37 10.16
CA SER A 72 11.10 -4.13 9.41
C SER A 72 11.45 -2.64 9.34
N GLN A 73 10.46 -1.76 9.51
CA GLN A 73 10.65 -0.31 9.54
C GLN A 73 10.79 0.23 10.97
N GLY A 74 10.85 -0.66 11.96
CA GLY A 74 11.07 -0.30 13.37
C GLY A 74 9.83 0.20 14.08
N ILE A 75 8.63 -0.08 13.59
CA ILE A 75 7.38 0.37 14.22
C ILE A 75 6.45 -0.80 14.53
N THR A 76 5.63 -0.65 15.57
CA THR A 76 4.61 -1.61 15.97
C THR A 76 3.21 -0.99 16.03
N SER A 77 3.14 0.35 15.95
CA SER A 77 1.89 1.10 15.91
C SER A 77 1.82 1.84 14.58
N TYR A 78 0.71 1.69 13.89
CA TYR A 78 0.58 2.28 12.56
C TYR A 78 -0.88 2.42 12.16
N ARG A 79 -1.11 3.25 11.16
CA ARG A 79 -2.43 3.48 10.57
C ARG A 79 -2.41 2.93 9.16
N ILE A 80 -3.51 2.28 8.77
CA ILE A 80 -3.70 1.77 7.42
C ILE A 80 -4.80 2.59 6.77
N ILE A 81 -4.52 3.15 5.59
CA ILE A 81 -5.48 3.96 4.85
C ILE A 81 -5.61 3.40 3.44
N ASN A 82 -6.84 3.26 2.99
CA ASN A 82 -7.17 2.99 1.59
C ASN A 82 -8.16 4.04 1.12
N ASN A 83 -7.88 4.63 -0.04
CA ASN A 83 -8.79 5.56 -0.69
C ASN A 83 -9.42 4.85 -1.89
N CYS A 84 -10.74 4.80 -1.92
CA CYS A 84 -11.49 4.17 -3.00
C CYS A 84 -12.27 5.23 -3.77
N GLY A 85 -11.84 5.49 -5.00
CA GLY A 85 -12.46 6.47 -5.87
C GLY A 85 -11.85 7.87 -5.76
N THR A 86 -12.05 8.68 -6.81
CA THR A 86 -11.41 10.00 -6.92
C THR A 86 -11.87 10.97 -5.85
N ASP A 87 -13.17 10.96 -5.50
CA ASP A 87 -13.70 11.85 -4.48
C ASP A 87 -13.16 11.52 -3.09
N ALA A 88 -12.70 10.30 -2.88
CA ALA A 88 -12.09 9.87 -1.62
C ALA A 88 -10.56 10.04 -1.62
N GLY A 89 -10.00 10.65 -2.67
CA GLY A 89 -8.58 10.95 -2.75
C GLY A 89 -7.72 9.90 -3.44
N GLN A 90 -8.33 8.94 -4.14
CA GLN A 90 -7.56 7.99 -4.92
C GLN A 90 -7.04 8.66 -6.20
N THR A 91 -5.72 8.76 -6.33
CA THR A 91 -5.08 9.40 -7.49
C THR A 91 -4.46 8.39 -8.45
N VAL A 92 -4.16 7.19 -8.00
CA VAL A 92 -3.65 6.10 -8.84
C VAL A 92 -4.67 4.96 -8.81
N MET A 93 -5.18 4.58 -9.97
CA MET A 93 -6.20 3.54 -10.11
C MET A 93 -5.57 2.15 -10.13
N HIS A 94 -4.88 1.85 -9.06
CA HIS A 94 -4.32 0.55 -8.72
C HIS A 94 -4.44 0.45 -7.20
N LEU A 95 -5.18 -0.54 -6.73
CA LEU A 95 -5.45 -0.74 -5.30
C LEU A 95 -4.17 -0.65 -4.49
N HIS A 96 -4.17 0.19 -3.45
CA HIS A 96 -3.03 0.31 -2.56
C HIS A 96 -3.46 0.70 -1.16
N PHE A 97 -2.66 0.27 -0.21
CA PHE A 97 -2.88 0.57 1.20
C PHE A 97 -1.68 1.36 1.72
N HIS A 98 -1.97 2.52 2.32
CA HIS A 98 -0.94 3.32 2.98
C HIS A 98 -0.68 2.73 4.36
N LEU A 99 0.56 2.41 4.66
CA LEU A 99 1.01 2.02 5.99
C LEU A 99 1.77 3.21 6.56
N ILE A 100 1.22 3.87 7.58
CA ILE A 100 1.71 5.14 8.08
C ILE A 100 2.01 5.02 9.57
N GLY A 101 3.21 5.46 9.98
CA GLY A 101 3.62 5.41 11.37
C GLY A 101 4.94 6.10 11.63
N GLY A 102 5.55 5.77 12.76
CA GLY A 102 6.83 6.33 13.15
C GLY A 102 6.72 7.65 13.91
N THR A 103 5.51 8.11 14.18
CA THR A 103 5.23 9.29 14.99
C THR A 103 3.84 9.14 15.59
N GLU A 104 3.49 10.02 16.52
CA GLU A 104 2.15 10.04 17.09
C GLU A 104 1.17 10.65 16.06
N LEU A 105 0.15 9.88 15.69
CA LEU A 105 -0.80 10.28 14.65
C LEU A 105 -2.11 10.85 15.20
N GLY A 106 -2.39 10.63 16.50
CA GLY A 106 -3.64 11.08 17.13
C GLY A 106 -4.85 10.25 16.69
N GLU A 107 -6.03 10.69 17.12
CA GLU A 107 -7.30 10.02 16.81
C GLU A 107 -7.96 10.54 15.54
N GLY A 108 -7.63 11.75 15.12
CA GLY A 108 -8.26 12.38 13.98
C GLY A 108 -8.07 11.58 12.70
N LEU A 109 -9.15 11.40 11.95
CA LEU A 109 -9.11 10.61 10.72
C LEU A 109 -8.94 11.51 9.48
N ILE A 110 -9.29 12.74 9.59
CA ILE A 110 -9.21 13.69 8.47
C ILE A 110 -8.71 15.06 8.93
#